data_e0c6e0ed9692bc89689ce1ad53132f62
#
_entry.id   e0c6e0ed9692bc89689ce1ad53132f62
#
_cell.length_a   1.000
_cell.length_b   1.000
_cell.length_c   1.000
_cell.angle_alpha   90.00
_cell.angle_beta   90.00
_cell.angle_gamma   90.00
#
_symmetry.space_group_name_H-M   'P 1'
#
loop_
_entity.id
_entity.type
_entity.pdbx_description
1 polymer ?
#
loop_
_entity_poly.entity_id
_entity_poly.type
_entity_poly.pdbx_seq_one_letter_code
_entity_poly.pdbx_strand_id
1 'polypeptide(L)'
;MKRGLVVLDPAEIPAGELDRRVAELQGHLRRQRLAAALIYADVYHSGDITYLTNICVYWNEALLAVPASGSPALLSKISRRVHPWMRATSNLEDLRSGPNLADLVRQYVGELGPGAIGLVEMDWWPARVVEDIEAALPGRDLEDLGGVVRRRRRAPSAPEARLLRTAAQLTGHAVTTALDGPCTNPERAGRAELTARLGGAEDVSVYCHASTAGADTIEVVSEYRGYWTSAARVVANGDAPWAAPLAEAYRAGVSALGSGVTGAQVRAAAGGPLAPTGLGWRVDLIDHTDLETDGGYRPAADIGEPLADASVFALRLELDLPDGSSAVLADTFEVDGGTARCLTRNGHDANPE
;
A
#
# COMPACT_ATOMS: atom_id res chain seq x y z
N MET A 1 10.33 8.99 -7.76
CA MET A 1 11.29 7.86 -7.80
C MET A 1 11.27 7.22 -6.43
N LYS A 2 10.88 5.96 -6.35
CA LYS A 2 10.86 5.19 -5.10
C LYS A 2 12.26 5.17 -4.48
N ARG A 3 12.34 5.47 -3.21
CA ARG A 3 13.58 5.48 -2.43
C ARG A 3 13.45 4.42 -1.34
N GLY A 4 14.29 3.41 -1.33
CA GLY A 4 14.23 2.38 -0.31
C GLY A 4 14.28 2.93 1.11
N LEU A 5 13.77 2.15 2.06
CA LEU A 5 13.84 2.49 3.47
C LEU A 5 15.29 2.66 3.91
N VAL A 6 15.59 3.75 4.58
CA VAL A 6 16.97 4.11 4.99
C VAL A 6 17.19 3.97 6.48
N VAL A 7 16.15 3.64 7.24
CA VAL A 7 16.16 3.59 8.71
C VAL A 7 15.37 2.38 9.20
N LEU A 8 15.91 1.70 10.20
CA LEU A 8 15.16 0.83 11.11
C LEU A 8 15.22 1.49 12.48
N ASP A 9 14.17 2.20 12.86
CA ASP A 9 14.08 2.92 14.13
C ASP A 9 13.30 2.08 15.15
N PRO A 10 13.94 1.66 16.27
CA PRO A 10 13.25 0.91 17.31
C PRO A 10 12.10 1.66 18.01
N ALA A 11 12.07 3.01 17.90
CA ALA A 11 10.95 3.80 18.40
C ALA A 11 9.70 3.66 17.52
N GLU A 12 9.89 3.45 16.21
CA GLU A 12 8.83 3.23 15.24
C GLU A 12 8.45 1.75 15.14
N ILE A 13 9.45 0.87 14.96
CA ILE A 13 9.28 -0.58 14.88
C ILE A 13 10.02 -1.19 16.09
N PRO A 14 9.33 -1.54 17.17
CA PRO A 14 9.95 -2.10 18.37
C PRO A 14 10.76 -3.37 18.09
N ALA A 15 11.81 -3.57 18.88
CA ALA A 15 12.60 -4.80 18.81
C ALA A 15 11.71 -6.03 18.94
N GLY A 16 11.91 -7.01 18.08
CA GLY A 16 11.12 -8.24 18.02
C GLY A 16 9.80 -8.16 17.23
N GLU A 17 9.36 -6.98 16.79
CA GLU A 17 8.13 -6.88 15.97
C GLU A 17 8.30 -7.60 14.62
N LEU A 18 9.41 -7.39 13.92
CA LEU A 18 9.71 -8.08 12.66
C LEU A 18 9.86 -9.60 12.87
N ASP A 19 10.51 -10.00 13.96
CA ASP A 19 10.68 -11.42 14.30
C ASP A 19 9.33 -12.09 14.61
N ARG A 20 8.41 -11.37 15.28
CA ARG A 20 7.04 -11.83 15.53
C ARG A 20 6.30 -12.06 14.21
N ARG A 21 6.39 -11.14 13.24
CA ARG A 21 5.76 -11.27 11.93
C ARG A 21 6.28 -12.47 11.15
N VAL A 22 7.60 -12.68 11.17
CA VAL A 22 8.24 -13.85 10.60
C VAL A 22 7.77 -15.14 11.30
N ALA A 23 7.75 -15.15 12.64
CA ALA A 23 7.31 -16.31 13.43
C ALA A 23 5.85 -16.71 13.16
N GLU A 24 4.97 -15.75 12.91
CA GLU A 24 3.57 -16.00 12.53
C GLU A 24 3.47 -16.69 11.16
N LEU A 25 4.26 -16.22 10.17
CA LEU A 25 4.33 -16.88 8.86
C LEU A 25 4.89 -18.30 9.01
N GLN A 26 5.96 -18.48 9.76
CA GLN A 26 6.54 -19.80 10.07
C GLN A 26 5.54 -20.73 10.76
N GLY A 27 4.71 -20.20 11.67
CA GLY A 27 3.61 -20.94 12.27
C GLY A 27 2.59 -21.44 11.24
N HIS A 28 2.29 -20.61 10.21
CA HIS A 28 1.44 -21.02 9.11
C HIS A 28 2.10 -22.14 8.28
N LEU A 29 3.38 -22.00 7.90
CA LEU A 29 4.12 -22.98 7.12
C LEU A 29 4.15 -24.35 7.83
N ARG A 30 4.42 -24.37 9.14
CA ARG A 30 4.41 -25.62 9.92
C ARG A 30 3.04 -26.30 9.91
N ARG A 31 1.95 -25.55 10.02
CA ARG A 31 0.58 -26.11 9.94
C ARG A 31 0.28 -26.72 8.58
N GLN A 32 0.79 -26.12 7.52
CA GLN A 32 0.67 -26.62 6.14
C GLN A 32 1.74 -27.66 5.75
N ARG A 33 2.67 -27.97 6.65
CA ARG A 33 3.80 -28.92 6.42
C ARG A 33 4.73 -28.50 5.28
N LEU A 34 4.86 -27.19 5.07
CA LEU A 34 5.77 -26.62 4.07
C LEU A 34 7.18 -26.49 4.66
N ALA A 35 8.21 -26.67 3.82
CA ALA A 35 9.60 -26.48 4.23
C ALA A 35 9.97 -24.99 4.31
N ALA A 36 9.46 -24.19 3.39
CA ALA A 36 9.69 -22.75 3.34
C ALA A 36 8.60 -22.05 2.52
N ALA A 37 8.52 -20.72 2.64
CA ALA A 37 7.86 -19.85 1.70
C ALA A 37 8.89 -19.01 0.94
N LEU A 38 8.61 -18.74 -0.34
CA LEU A 38 9.29 -17.77 -1.17
C LEU A 38 8.33 -16.60 -1.41
N ILE A 39 8.82 -15.37 -1.26
CA ILE A 39 8.09 -14.13 -1.47
C ILE A 39 8.87 -13.32 -2.48
N TYR A 40 8.28 -13.05 -3.64
CA TYR A 40 8.90 -12.24 -4.68
C TYR A 40 8.74 -10.75 -4.39
N ALA A 41 9.75 -9.97 -4.73
CA ALA A 41 9.64 -8.53 -4.77
C ALA A 41 10.45 -7.92 -5.91
N ASP A 42 9.92 -6.83 -6.42
CA ASP A 42 10.56 -5.92 -7.35
C ASP A 42 10.26 -4.47 -6.96
N VAL A 43 10.49 -3.54 -7.88
CA VAL A 43 10.24 -2.10 -7.66
C VAL A 43 8.76 -1.79 -7.40
N TYR A 44 7.83 -2.61 -7.90
CA TYR A 44 6.39 -2.38 -7.81
C TYR A 44 5.75 -3.17 -6.66
N HIS A 45 6.33 -4.28 -6.25
CA HIS A 45 5.76 -5.24 -5.29
C HIS A 45 6.79 -5.58 -4.21
N SER A 46 7.06 -4.68 -3.28
CA SER A 46 8.03 -4.92 -2.21
C SER A 46 7.41 -4.97 -0.80
N GLY A 47 6.12 -4.67 -0.66
CA GLY A 47 5.48 -4.48 0.64
C GLY A 47 5.50 -5.69 1.56
N ASP A 48 5.34 -6.90 1.04
CA ASP A 48 5.39 -8.12 1.86
C ASP A 48 6.79 -8.39 2.42
N ILE A 49 7.84 -8.15 1.62
CA ILE A 49 9.22 -8.24 2.11
C ILE A 49 9.51 -7.11 3.09
N THR A 50 9.09 -5.89 2.78
CA THR A 50 9.24 -4.73 3.67
C THR A 50 8.55 -4.96 5.01
N TYR A 51 7.33 -5.50 5.01
CA TYR A 51 6.59 -5.85 6.22
C TYR A 51 7.33 -6.84 7.13
N LEU A 52 7.92 -7.88 6.54
CA LEU A 52 8.60 -8.94 7.29
C LEU A 52 10.01 -8.56 7.74
N THR A 53 10.68 -7.64 7.02
CA THR A 53 12.13 -7.45 7.17
C THR A 53 12.61 -6.00 7.24
N ASN A 54 11.75 -5.03 6.95
CA ASN A 54 12.09 -3.64 6.72
C ASN A 54 13.00 -3.39 5.48
N ILE A 55 13.15 -4.39 4.59
CA ILE A 55 13.83 -4.20 3.30
C ILE A 55 12.82 -3.80 2.24
N CYS A 56 12.99 -2.64 1.63
CA CYS A 56 12.28 -2.25 0.43
C CYS A 56 13.14 -2.54 -0.81
N VAL A 57 12.65 -3.40 -1.70
CA VAL A 57 13.29 -3.67 -2.98
C VAL A 57 12.88 -2.56 -3.95
N TYR A 58 13.72 -1.55 -4.13
CA TYR A 58 13.42 -0.37 -4.95
C TYR A 58 14.23 -0.30 -6.25
N TRP A 59 15.08 -1.29 -6.51
CA TRP A 59 15.70 -1.57 -7.81
C TRP A 59 15.96 -3.07 -7.95
N ASN A 60 15.88 -3.57 -9.17
CA ASN A 60 16.06 -5.00 -9.46
C ASN A 60 14.97 -5.87 -8.82
N GLU A 61 15.26 -7.14 -8.58
CA GLU A 61 14.33 -8.13 -8.01
C GLU A 61 15.00 -8.97 -6.93
N ALA A 62 14.20 -9.49 -6.02
CA ALA A 62 14.64 -10.33 -4.92
C ALA A 62 13.55 -11.34 -4.53
N LEU A 63 13.97 -12.38 -3.81
CA LEU A 63 13.11 -13.33 -3.13
C LEU A 63 13.47 -13.34 -1.64
N LEU A 64 12.49 -13.19 -0.77
CA LEU A 64 12.65 -13.52 0.64
C LEU A 64 12.27 -15.00 0.82
N ALA A 65 13.22 -15.78 1.26
CA ALA A 65 13.00 -17.17 1.63
C ALA A 65 12.80 -17.26 3.15
N VAL A 66 11.60 -17.67 3.58
CA VAL A 66 11.26 -17.86 4.99
C VAL A 66 11.11 -19.35 5.26
N PRO A 67 12.04 -19.99 6.00
CA PRO A 67 11.95 -21.40 6.33
C PRO A 67 10.88 -21.63 7.40
N ALA A 68 10.33 -22.83 7.49
CA ALA A 68 9.38 -23.20 8.56
C ALA A 68 9.99 -23.07 9.97
N SER A 69 11.32 -23.10 10.07
CA SER A 69 12.10 -22.84 11.29
C SER A 69 13.49 -22.31 10.93
N GLY A 70 14.02 -21.39 11.71
CA GLY A 70 15.31 -20.72 11.47
C GLY A 70 15.13 -19.31 10.92
N SER A 71 16.22 -18.66 10.53
CA SER A 71 16.22 -17.26 10.06
C SER A 71 15.86 -17.15 8.58
N PRO A 72 15.13 -16.11 8.16
CA PRO A 72 14.90 -15.81 6.76
C PRO A 72 16.19 -15.46 6.02
N ALA A 73 16.20 -15.67 4.71
CA ALA A 73 17.29 -15.27 3.81
C ALA A 73 16.76 -14.42 2.67
N LEU A 74 17.45 -13.32 2.33
CA LEU A 74 17.16 -12.55 1.14
C LEU A 74 18.06 -13.02 -0.02
N LEU A 75 17.43 -13.52 -1.06
CA LEU A 75 18.06 -13.98 -2.31
C LEU A 75 17.87 -12.88 -3.36
N SER A 76 18.94 -12.25 -3.83
CA SER A 76 18.77 -11.05 -4.67
C SER A 76 19.78 -10.95 -5.80
N LYS A 77 19.40 -10.25 -6.86
CA LYS A 77 20.32 -9.80 -7.93
C LYS A 77 21.06 -8.51 -7.56
N ILE A 78 20.86 -8.02 -6.34
CA ILE A 78 21.49 -6.79 -5.86
C ILE A 78 22.97 -7.07 -5.50
N SER A 79 23.83 -6.10 -5.78
CA SER A 79 25.26 -6.23 -5.52
C SER A 79 25.59 -6.42 -4.04
N ARG A 80 26.50 -7.32 -3.70
CA ARG A 80 27.02 -7.52 -2.33
C ARG A 80 27.56 -6.24 -1.66
N ARG A 81 27.89 -5.22 -2.45
CA ARG A 81 28.36 -3.92 -1.94
C ARG A 81 27.31 -3.20 -1.08
N VAL A 82 26.02 -3.49 -1.25
CA VAL A 82 24.94 -2.89 -0.47
C VAL A 82 24.52 -3.70 0.75
N HIS A 83 25.07 -4.91 0.96
CA HIS A 83 24.75 -5.73 2.12
C HIS A 83 24.98 -5.04 3.47
N PRO A 84 26.05 -4.22 3.68
CA PRO A 84 26.19 -3.48 4.94
C PRO A 84 25.04 -2.54 5.23
N TRP A 85 24.54 -1.85 4.20
CA TRP A 85 23.36 -0.99 4.32
C TRP A 85 22.10 -1.81 4.61
N MET A 86 21.89 -2.92 3.90
CA MET A 86 20.73 -3.79 4.12
C MET A 86 20.68 -4.32 5.56
N ARG A 87 21.82 -4.73 6.12
CA ARG A 87 21.90 -5.16 7.53
C ARG A 87 21.64 -4.04 8.52
N ALA A 88 22.02 -2.80 8.18
CA ALA A 88 21.78 -1.64 9.03
C ALA A 88 20.31 -1.18 9.03
N THR A 89 19.54 -1.56 8.00
CA THR A 89 18.15 -1.11 7.81
C THR A 89 17.12 -2.24 7.96
N SER A 90 17.55 -3.44 8.38
CA SER A 90 16.65 -4.60 8.51
C SER A 90 17.07 -5.51 9.65
N ASN A 91 16.25 -6.53 9.92
CA ASN A 91 16.59 -7.65 10.82
C ASN A 91 17.26 -8.83 10.10
N LEU A 92 17.66 -8.67 8.82
CA LEU A 92 18.21 -9.77 8.03
C LEU A 92 19.73 -9.89 8.17
N GLU A 93 20.18 -11.11 8.51
CA GLU A 93 21.60 -11.47 8.53
C GLU A 93 22.02 -12.24 7.28
N ASP A 94 21.20 -13.19 6.80
CA ASP A 94 21.47 -13.98 5.61
C ASP A 94 21.06 -13.24 4.33
N LEU A 95 22.06 -12.67 3.67
CA LEU A 95 21.92 -11.93 2.41
C LEU A 95 22.73 -12.63 1.34
N ARG A 96 22.05 -13.20 0.34
CA ARG A 96 22.68 -13.93 -0.78
C ARG A 96 22.50 -13.16 -2.07
N SER A 97 23.58 -12.97 -2.81
CA SER A 97 23.56 -12.25 -4.08
C SER A 97 24.13 -13.09 -5.21
N GLY A 98 23.44 -13.11 -6.33
CA GLY A 98 23.85 -13.80 -7.55
C GLY A 98 23.14 -13.27 -8.78
N PRO A 99 23.62 -13.61 -9.99
CA PRO A 99 23.00 -13.15 -11.23
C PRO A 99 21.67 -13.84 -11.56
N ASN A 100 21.42 -15.01 -10.95
CA ASN A 100 20.24 -15.84 -11.22
C ASN A 100 19.54 -16.20 -9.90
N LEU A 101 18.26 -15.82 -9.78
CA LEU A 101 17.46 -16.10 -8.58
C LEU A 101 17.20 -17.60 -8.42
N ALA A 102 16.95 -18.33 -9.50
CA ALA A 102 16.67 -19.77 -9.43
C ALA A 102 17.87 -20.57 -8.92
N ASP A 103 19.10 -20.16 -9.25
CA ASP A 103 20.31 -20.76 -8.68
C ASP A 103 20.45 -20.50 -7.19
N LEU A 104 20.12 -19.29 -6.74
CA LEU A 104 20.12 -18.95 -5.31
C LEU A 104 19.05 -19.75 -4.56
N VAL A 105 17.86 -19.90 -5.15
CA VAL A 105 16.76 -20.71 -4.58
C VAL A 105 17.18 -22.16 -4.48
N ARG A 106 17.77 -22.74 -5.54
CA ARG A 106 18.25 -24.13 -5.53
C ARG A 106 19.28 -24.37 -4.41
N GLN A 107 20.23 -23.45 -4.24
CA GLN A 107 21.22 -23.53 -3.17
C GLN A 107 20.55 -23.46 -1.80
N TYR A 108 19.67 -22.48 -1.58
CA TYR A 108 18.97 -22.29 -0.31
C TYR A 108 18.08 -23.49 0.03
N VAL A 109 17.25 -23.95 -0.90
CA VAL A 109 16.34 -25.08 -0.69
C VAL A 109 17.10 -26.39 -0.48
N GLY A 110 18.29 -26.52 -1.08
CA GLY A 110 19.20 -27.63 -0.85
C GLY A 110 19.70 -27.76 0.61
N GLU A 111 19.68 -26.67 1.37
CA GLU A 111 20.05 -26.63 2.80
C GLU A 111 18.86 -27.00 3.71
N LEU A 112 17.63 -27.01 3.17
CA LEU A 112 16.40 -27.30 3.91
C LEU A 112 16.09 -28.79 3.95
N GLY A 113 15.31 -29.19 4.94
CA GLY A 113 14.71 -30.53 5.02
C GLY A 113 13.69 -30.77 3.88
N PRO A 114 13.14 -32.00 3.80
CA PRO A 114 12.08 -32.32 2.84
C PRO A 114 10.80 -31.51 3.08
N GLY A 115 9.98 -31.35 2.05
CA GLY A 115 8.68 -30.67 2.10
C GLY A 115 8.46 -29.78 0.88
N ALA A 116 7.23 -29.42 0.63
CA ALA A 116 6.84 -28.50 -0.42
C ALA A 116 7.33 -27.07 -0.11
N ILE A 117 7.41 -26.25 -1.15
CA ILE A 117 7.78 -24.83 -1.07
C ILE A 117 6.55 -24.01 -1.41
N GLY A 118 6.16 -23.11 -0.51
CA GLY A 118 5.06 -22.18 -0.75
C GLY A 118 5.51 -20.96 -1.54
N LEU A 119 4.72 -20.53 -2.51
CA LEU A 119 4.90 -19.27 -3.24
C LEU A 119 3.84 -18.28 -2.75
N VAL A 120 4.26 -17.13 -2.22
CA VAL A 120 3.34 -16.11 -1.73
C VAL A 120 2.93 -15.20 -2.87
N GLU A 121 1.62 -15.02 -3.09
CA GLU A 121 1.06 -14.16 -4.14
C GLU A 121 1.59 -14.48 -5.54
N MET A 122 1.59 -15.74 -5.92
CA MET A 122 2.16 -16.23 -7.19
C MET A 122 1.58 -15.51 -8.42
N ASP A 123 0.35 -15.04 -8.37
CA ASP A 123 -0.30 -14.27 -9.45
C ASP A 123 0.44 -12.96 -9.80
N TRP A 124 1.24 -12.43 -8.88
CA TRP A 124 2.03 -11.22 -9.08
C TRP A 124 3.47 -11.48 -9.59
N TRP A 125 3.87 -12.74 -9.65
CA TRP A 125 5.21 -13.08 -10.08
C TRP A 125 5.33 -13.05 -11.61
N PRO A 126 6.46 -12.57 -12.15
CA PRO A 126 6.73 -12.78 -13.56
C PRO A 126 6.74 -14.27 -13.88
N ALA A 127 5.97 -14.71 -14.89
CA ALA A 127 5.84 -16.12 -15.25
C ALA A 127 7.21 -16.80 -15.44
N ARG A 128 8.16 -16.08 -16.03
CA ARG A 128 9.53 -16.57 -16.23
C ARG A 128 10.25 -16.90 -14.92
N VAL A 129 9.99 -16.13 -13.85
CA VAL A 129 10.62 -16.40 -12.53
C VAL A 129 10.06 -17.69 -11.95
N VAL A 130 8.76 -17.92 -12.08
CA VAL A 130 8.11 -19.17 -11.64
C VAL A 130 8.69 -20.36 -12.41
N GLU A 131 8.71 -20.30 -13.74
CA GLU A 131 9.26 -21.36 -14.62
C GLU A 131 10.72 -21.69 -14.28
N ASP A 132 11.56 -20.66 -14.07
CA ASP A 132 12.98 -20.84 -13.73
C ASP A 132 13.15 -21.51 -12.35
N ILE A 133 12.27 -21.21 -11.37
CA ILE A 133 12.28 -21.84 -10.03
C ILE A 133 11.79 -23.28 -10.11
N GLU A 134 10.72 -23.56 -10.84
CA GLU A 134 10.23 -24.93 -11.06
C GLU A 134 11.34 -25.80 -11.68
N ALA A 135 12.00 -25.30 -12.71
CA ALA A 135 13.12 -25.98 -13.34
C ALA A 135 14.33 -26.18 -12.40
N ALA A 136 14.54 -25.27 -11.44
CA ALA A 136 15.65 -25.35 -10.48
C ALA A 136 15.39 -26.31 -9.31
N LEU A 137 14.13 -26.69 -9.05
CA LEU A 137 13.69 -27.50 -7.92
C LEU A 137 13.04 -28.83 -8.36
N PRO A 138 13.68 -29.67 -9.18
CA PRO A 138 13.09 -30.92 -9.63
C PRO A 138 12.79 -31.83 -8.43
N GLY A 139 11.53 -32.31 -8.36
CA GLY A 139 11.07 -33.19 -7.29
C GLY A 139 10.64 -32.48 -5.99
N ARG A 140 10.53 -31.16 -6.01
CA ARG A 140 9.87 -30.39 -4.97
C ARG A 140 8.52 -29.91 -5.46
N ASP A 141 7.48 -30.11 -4.67
CA ASP A 141 6.16 -29.53 -4.95
C ASP A 141 6.19 -28.03 -4.65
N LEU A 142 5.60 -27.23 -5.54
CA LEU A 142 5.36 -25.80 -5.34
C LEU A 142 3.88 -25.59 -5.04
N GLU A 143 3.56 -24.87 -3.99
CA GLU A 143 2.18 -24.60 -3.55
C GLU A 143 1.92 -23.07 -3.54
N ASP A 144 0.82 -22.63 -4.16
CA ASP A 144 0.40 -21.25 -4.06
C ASP A 144 -0.20 -20.97 -2.67
N LEU A 145 0.37 -19.99 -1.96
CA LEU A 145 -0.11 -19.54 -0.66
C LEU A 145 -1.07 -18.33 -0.75
N GLY A 146 -1.31 -17.82 -1.97
CA GLY A 146 -2.06 -16.58 -2.18
C GLY A 146 -1.53 -15.46 -1.32
N GLY A 147 -2.39 -14.50 -0.96
CA GLY A 147 -2.04 -13.32 -0.16
C GLY A 147 -1.91 -13.60 1.34
N VAL A 148 -1.20 -14.65 1.75
CA VAL A 148 -1.07 -15.01 3.19
C VAL A 148 -0.39 -13.92 4.03
N VAL A 149 0.54 -13.17 3.46
CA VAL A 149 1.21 -12.04 4.14
C VAL A 149 0.33 -10.80 4.07
N ARG A 150 -0.21 -10.48 2.90
CA ARG A 150 -1.12 -9.32 2.71
C ARG A 150 -2.31 -9.35 3.67
N ARG A 151 -2.95 -10.52 3.87
CA ARG A 151 -4.05 -10.64 4.84
C ARG A 151 -3.65 -10.28 6.28
N ARG A 152 -2.37 -10.46 6.66
CA ARG A 152 -1.86 -10.03 7.97
C ARG A 152 -1.64 -8.52 8.01
N ARG A 153 -1.09 -7.96 6.93
CA ARG A 153 -0.88 -6.51 6.80
C ARG A 153 -2.19 -5.72 6.88
N ARG A 154 -3.30 -6.29 6.41
CA ARG A 154 -4.65 -5.67 6.48
C ARG A 154 -5.19 -5.52 7.91
N ALA A 155 -4.60 -6.19 8.88
CA ALA A 155 -4.93 -6.07 10.29
C ALA A 155 -3.71 -5.52 11.05
N PRO A 156 -3.41 -4.22 10.96
CA PRO A 156 -2.19 -3.63 11.48
C PRO A 156 -2.10 -3.77 13.01
N SER A 157 -0.91 -4.09 13.50
CA SER A 157 -0.57 -4.06 14.92
C SER A 157 -0.54 -2.62 15.45
N ALA A 158 -0.49 -2.43 16.77
CA ALA A 158 -0.42 -1.10 17.35
C ALA A 158 0.78 -0.26 16.87
N PRO A 159 2.00 -0.80 16.68
CA PRO A 159 3.09 -0.09 16.01
C PRO A 159 2.76 0.32 14.57
N GLU A 160 2.17 -0.59 13.79
CA GLU A 160 1.80 -0.35 12.39
C GLU A 160 0.71 0.73 12.27
N ALA A 161 -0.30 0.69 13.14
CA ALA A 161 -1.34 1.71 13.19
C ALA A 161 -0.76 3.11 13.49
N ARG A 162 0.32 3.21 14.29
CA ARG A 162 1.02 4.49 14.50
C ARG A 162 1.72 4.97 13.22
N LEU A 163 2.39 4.07 12.50
CA LEU A 163 3.05 4.40 11.22
C LEU A 163 2.04 4.83 10.16
N LEU A 164 0.90 4.13 10.05
CA LEU A 164 -0.20 4.50 9.15
C LEU A 164 -0.77 5.88 9.48
N ARG A 165 -0.93 6.21 10.77
CA ARG A 165 -1.37 7.55 11.19
C ARG A 165 -0.34 8.62 10.82
N THR A 166 0.95 8.36 10.98
CA THR A 166 2.01 9.26 10.55
C THR A 166 1.98 9.45 9.03
N ALA A 167 1.90 8.36 8.26
CA ALA A 167 1.78 8.40 6.80
C ALA A 167 0.57 9.24 6.37
N ALA A 168 -0.60 9.03 6.99
CA ALA A 168 -1.81 9.76 6.66
C ALA A 168 -1.71 11.26 6.98
N GLN A 169 -1.08 11.63 8.10
CA GLN A 169 -0.82 13.03 8.43
C GLN A 169 0.09 13.70 7.41
N LEU A 170 1.14 13.01 6.95
CA LEU A 170 2.02 13.51 5.90
C LEU A 170 1.28 13.71 4.58
N THR A 171 0.48 12.72 4.17
CA THR A 171 -0.34 12.79 2.94
C THR A 171 -1.35 13.94 3.01
N GLY A 172 -2.08 14.07 4.12
CA GLY A 172 -3.03 15.15 4.33
C GLY A 172 -2.37 16.53 4.33
N HIS A 173 -1.22 16.67 4.98
CA HIS A 173 -0.45 17.92 4.97
C HIS A 173 0.06 18.27 3.57
N ALA A 174 0.52 17.28 2.80
CA ALA A 174 0.97 17.49 1.42
C ALA A 174 -0.15 18.01 0.52
N VAL A 175 -1.36 17.42 0.61
CA VAL A 175 -2.53 17.89 -0.15
C VAL A 175 -2.91 19.31 0.26
N THR A 176 -2.98 19.61 1.56
CA THR A 176 -3.35 20.96 2.06
C THR A 176 -2.35 22.00 1.59
N THR A 177 -1.03 21.74 1.75
CA THR A 177 0.02 22.67 1.30
C THR A 177 0.01 22.93 -0.21
N ALA A 178 -0.35 21.92 -0.99
CA ALA A 178 -0.48 22.08 -2.44
C ALA A 178 -1.59 23.04 -2.87
N LEU A 179 -2.59 23.23 -2.02
CA LEU A 179 -3.73 24.13 -2.28
C LEU A 179 -3.52 25.54 -1.73
N ASP A 180 -2.43 25.81 -1.02
CA ASP A 180 -2.15 27.12 -0.46
C ASP A 180 -1.87 28.15 -1.55
N GLY A 181 -2.83 29.07 -1.73
CA GLY A 181 -2.78 30.20 -2.66
C GLY A 181 -2.84 29.81 -4.14
N PRO A 182 -2.93 30.82 -5.03
CA PRO A 182 -2.98 30.59 -6.46
C PRO A 182 -1.67 30.03 -6.99
N CYS A 183 -1.74 28.92 -7.74
CA CYS A 183 -0.58 28.28 -8.37
C CYS A 183 -1.03 27.37 -9.52
N THR A 184 -0.08 27.07 -10.40
CA THR A 184 -0.29 26.12 -11.50
C THR A 184 -0.27 24.67 -11.01
N ASN A 185 -0.81 23.73 -11.79
CA ASN A 185 -0.77 22.31 -11.43
C ASN A 185 0.65 21.75 -11.25
N PRO A 186 1.66 22.09 -12.07
CA PRO A 186 3.05 21.71 -11.79
C PRO A 186 3.58 22.23 -10.46
N GLU A 187 3.23 23.46 -10.08
CA GLU A 187 3.62 24.03 -8.77
C GLU A 187 2.92 23.33 -7.62
N ARG A 188 1.62 22.98 -7.75
CA ARG A 188 0.87 22.18 -6.78
C ARG A 188 1.52 20.82 -6.58
N ALA A 189 1.82 20.12 -7.68
CA ALA A 189 2.48 18.81 -7.62
C ALA A 189 3.84 18.89 -6.93
N GLY A 190 4.66 19.88 -7.29
CA GLY A 190 5.98 20.09 -6.67
C GLY A 190 5.89 20.43 -5.18
N ARG A 191 4.91 21.24 -4.75
CA ARG A 191 4.68 21.56 -3.33
C ARG A 191 4.26 20.32 -2.55
N ALA A 192 3.31 19.54 -3.09
CA ALA A 192 2.85 18.30 -2.45
C ALA A 192 4.00 17.32 -2.26
N GLU A 193 4.76 17.03 -3.32
CA GLU A 193 5.88 16.10 -3.25
C GLU A 193 6.95 16.58 -2.28
N LEU A 194 7.35 17.86 -2.35
CA LEU A 194 8.35 18.43 -1.45
C LEU A 194 7.90 18.34 0.01
N THR A 195 6.64 18.68 0.30
CA THR A 195 6.08 18.63 1.66
C THR A 195 6.10 17.22 2.22
N ALA A 196 5.62 16.23 1.46
CA ALA A 196 5.62 14.83 1.89
C ALA A 196 7.06 14.32 2.15
N ARG A 197 8.00 14.61 1.24
CA ARG A 197 9.39 14.17 1.36
C ARG A 197 10.14 14.86 2.50
N LEU A 198 9.89 16.13 2.76
CA LEU A 198 10.46 16.84 3.93
C LEU A 198 9.92 16.26 5.24
N GLY A 199 8.69 15.74 5.25
CA GLY A 199 8.11 15.01 6.38
C GLY A 199 8.63 13.58 6.55
N GLY A 200 9.43 13.07 5.59
CA GLY A 200 10.06 11.74 5.68
C GLY A 200 9.44 10.67 4.77
N ALA A 201 8.48 11.03 3.90
CA ALA A 201 7.93 10.07 2.94
C ALA A 201 9.02 9.51 2.01
N GLU A 202 9.08 8.18 1.88
CA GLU A 202 10.03 7.47 1.02
C GLU A 202 9.56 7.44 -0.43
N ASP A 203 8.25 7.36 -0.67
CA ASP A 203 7.68 7.47 -2.01
C ASP A 203 6.46 8.37 -2.01
N VAL A 204 6.25 9.08 -3.13
CA VAL A 204 5.15 10.04 -3.30
C VAL A 204 4.73 10.05 -4.75
N SER A 205 3.46 9.83 -5.00
CA SER A 205 2.81 10.01 -6.28
C SER A 205 1.80 11.15 -6.17
N VAL A 206 1.88 12.11 -7.09
CA VAL A 206 0.98 13.27 -7.14
C VAL A 206 0.30 13.32 -8.49
N TYR A 207 -1.01 13.32 -8.48
CA TYR A 207 -1.86 13.43 -9.66
C TYR A 207 -2.59 14.77 -9.63
N CYS A 208 -2.40 15.59 -10.65
CA CYS A 208 -3.13 16.84 -10.84
C CYS A 208 -3.96 16.75 -12.11
N HIS A 209 -5.28 16.81 -11.97
CA HIS A 209 -6.20 16.80 -13.09
C HIS A 209 -6.75 18.22 -13.27
N ALA A 210 -6.41 18.85 -14.39
CA ALA A 210 -7.01 20.11 -14.79
C ALA A 210 -8.29 19.85 -15.60
N SER A 211 -9.33 20.62 -15.36
CA SER A 211 -10.60 20.50 -16.06
C SER A 211 -11.05 21.85 -16.60
N THR A 212 -11.53 21.84 -17.83
CA THR A 212 -12.25 22.99 -18.41
C THR A 212 -13.68 23.10 -17.89
N ALA A 213 -14.18 22.07 -17.21
CA ALA A 213 -15.48 22.04 -16.51
C ALA A 213 -15.44 22.66 -15.10
N GLY A 214 -14.39 23.43 -14.78
CA GLY A 214 -14.29 24.18 -13.53
C GLY A 214 -13.81 23.39 -12.32
N ALA A 215 -12.96 22.37 -12.53
CA ALA A 215 -12.34 21.61 -11.46
C ALA A 215 -10.84 21.47 -11.64
N ASP A 216 -10.09 21.69 -10.58
CA ASP A 216 -8.73 21.17 -10.45
C ASP A 216 -8.74 20.13 -9.35
N THR A 217 -8.32 18.90 -9.65
CA THR A 217 -8.14 17.85 -8.66
C THR A 217 -6.67 17.67 -8.36
N ILE A 218 -6.33 17.56 -7.08
CA ILE A 218 -5.04 17.06 -6.63
C ILE A 218 -5.26 15.79 -5.79
N GLU A 219 -4.58 14.73 -6.16
CA GLU A 219 -4.53 13.47 -5.41
C GLU A 219 -3.08 13.17 -5.05
N VAL A 220 -2.84 12.84 -3.80
CA VAL A 220 -1.53 12.46 -3.27
C VAL A 220 -1.63 11.07 -2.67
N VAL A 221 -0.74 10.19 -3.10
CA VAL A 221 -0.52 8.88 -2.51
C VAL A 221 0.92 8.85 -2.01
N SER A 222 1.14 8.59 -0.74
CA SER A 222 2.49 8.60 -0.19
C SER A 222 2.77 7.43 0.73
N GLU A 223 4.04 7.06 0.79
CA GLU A 223 4.57 5.98 1.61
C GLU A 223 5.42 6.54 2.75
N TYR A 224 5.20 6.02 3.95
CA TYR A 224 6.07 6.23 5.10
C TYR A 224 6.39 4.88 5.76
N ARG A 225 7.66 4.48 5.79
CA ARG A 225 8.12 3.20 6.36
C ARG A 225 7.43 1.97 5.79
N GLY A 226 7.06 1.98 4.50
CA GLY A 226 6.34 0.87 3.85
C GLY A 226 4.82 0.93 4.00
N TYR A 227 4.27 1.97 4.63
CA TYR A 227 2.83 2.15 4.84
C TYR A 227 2.28 3.26 3.95
N TRP A 228 1.30 2.90 3.13
CA TRP A 228 0.73 3.76 2.11
C TRP A 228 -0.59 4.40 2.55
N THR A 229 -0.78 5.65 2.17
CA THR A 229 -2.02 6.41 2.42
C THR A 229 -2.34 7.32 1.25
N SER A 230 -3.61 7.68 1.10
CA SER A 230 -4.10 8.53 0.01
C SER A 230 -4.99 9.64 0.54
N ALA A 231 -4.90 10.80 -0.12
CA ALA A 231 -5.86 11.91 0.03
C ALA A 231 -6.03 12.66 -1.30
N ALA A 232 -7.24 13.10 -1.59
CA ALA A 232 -7.53 13.93 -2.75
C ALA A 232 -8.47 15.08 -2.39
N ARG A 233 -8.28 16.21 -3.07
CA ARG A 233 -9.10 17.40 -2.93
C ARG A 233 -9.43 17.98 -4.30
N VAL A 234 -10.62 18.56 -4.39
CA VAL A 234 -11.10 19.29 -5.56
C VAL A 234 -11.14 20.76 -5.23
N VAL A 235 -10.58 21.58 -6.12
CA VAL A 235 -10.77 23.02 -6.13
C VAL A 235 -11.77 23.32 -7.24
N ALA A 236 -12.99 23.69 -6.86
CA ALA A 236 -14.00 24.14 -7.81
C ALA A 236 -13.71 25.59 -8.22
N ASN A 237 -13.66 25.83 -9.54
CA ASN A 237 -13.42 27.14 -10.11
C ASN A 237 -14.69 27.59 -10.87
N GLY A 238 -15.27 28.76 -10.50
CA GLY A 238 -16.46 29.28 -11.16
C GLY A 238 -17.75 28.51 -10.84
N ASP A 239 -18.66 28.44 -11.83
CA ASP A 239 -19.93 27.72 -11.69
C ASP A 239 -19.71 26.20 -11.91
N ALA A 240 -19.71 25.46 -10.83
CA ALA A 240 -19.49 23.99 -10.80
C ALA A 240 -20.74 23.29 -10.21
N PRO A 241 -21.81 23.09 -10.99
CA PRO A 241 -23.06 22.54 -10.48
C PRO A 241 -22.95 21.12 -9.91
N TRP A 242 -21.89 20.39 -10.26
CA TRP A 242 -21.55 19.06 -9.76
C TRP A 242 -20.87 19.09 -8.38
N ALA A 243 -20.31 20.24 -7.93
CA ALA A 243 -19.48 20.29 -6.72
C ALA A 243 -20.28 19.99 -5.44
N ALA A 244 -21.47 20.57 -5.29
CA ALA A 244 -22.34 20.32 -4.13
C ALA A 244 -22.83 18.86 -4.07
N PRO A 245 -23.34 18.23 -5.15
CA PRO A 245 -23.63 16.79 -5.18
C PRO A 245 -22.43 15.90 -4.85
N LEU A 246 -21.23 16.23 -5.36
CA LEU A 246 -20.01 15.48 -5.07
C LEU A 246 -19.65 15.54 -3.57
N ALA A 247 -19.70 16.73 -2.97
CA ALA A 247 -19.42 16.91 -1.55
C ALA A 247 -20.46 16.19 -0.66
N GLU A 248 -21.74 16.23 -1.06
CA GLU A 248 -22.81 15.51 -0.35
C GLU A 248 -22.64 14.00 -0.44
N ALA A 249 -22.33 13.48 -1.64
CA ALA A 249 -22.05 12.06 -1.86
C ALA A 249 -20.85 11.57 -1.03
N TYR A 250 -19.80 12.38 -0.98
CA TYR A 250 -18.64 12.05 -0.18
C TYR A 250 -18.98 12.00 1.32
N ARG A 251 -19.72 12.98 1.83
CA ARG A 251 -20.21 12.99 3.23
C ARG A 251 -21.13 11.79 3.52
N ALA A 252 -22.01 11.43 2.60
CA ALA A 252 -22.88 10.26 2.75
C ALA A 252 -22.06 8.95 2.80
N GLY A 253 -21.07 8.82 1.92
CA GLY A 253 -20.12 7.69 1.93
C GLY A 253 -19.36 7.61 3.26
N VAL A 254 -18.77 8.72 3.73
CA VAL A 254 -18.06 8.78 5.03
C VAL A 254 -18.98 8.41 6.19
N SER A 255 -20.22 8.90 6.19
CA SER A 255 -21.19 8.61 7.27
C SER A 255 -21.62 7.14 7.31
N ALA A 256 -21.48 6.42 6.19
CA ALA A 256 -21.78 5.00 6.11
C ALA A 256 -20.61 4.10 6.56
N LEU A 257 -19.40 4.65 6.79
CA LEU A 257 -18.23 3.87 7.18
C LEU A 257 -18.35 3.35 8.62
N GLY A 258 -17.94 2.11 8.84
CA GLY A 258 -17.90 1.51 10.17
C GLY A 258 -17.58 0.02 10.12
N SER A 259 -17.44 -0.60 11.29
CA SER A 259 -17.21 -2.04 11.41
C SER A 259 -18.39 -2.84 10.84
N GLY A 260 -18.12 -3.87 10.06
CA GLY A 260 -19.13 -4.72 9.43
C GLY A 260 -19.74 -4.14 8.16
N VAL A 261 -19.38 -2.93 7.75
CA VAL A 261 -19.88 -2.29 6.53
C VAL A 261 -19.13 -2.81 5.31
N THR A 262 -19.84 -3.04 4.21
CA THR A 262 -19.27 -3.46 2.92
C THR A 262 -19.09 -2.27 1.98
N GLY A 263 -18.17 -2.37 1.02
CA GLY A 263 -18.00 -1.37 -0.04
C GLY A 263 -19.31 -1.11 -0.83
N ALA A 264 -20.13 -2.14 -1.02
CA ALA A 264 -21.43 -1.99 -1.69
C ALA A 264 -22.39 -1.06 -0.92
N GLN A 265 -22.40 -1.13 0.42
CA GLN A 265 -23.23 -0.24 1.26
C GLN A 265 -22.73 1.21 1.20
N VAL A 266 -21.42 1.43 1.24
CA VAL A 266 -20.83 2.77 1.10
C VAL A 266 -21.13 3.34 -0.28
N ARG A 267 -21.00 2.53 -1.34
CA ARG A 267 -21.31 2.91 -2.71
C ARG A 267 -22.78 3.29 -2.88
N ALA A 268 -23.69 2.52 -2.27
CA ALA A 268 -25.12 2.82 -2.29
C ALA A 268 -25.43 4.15 -1.58
N ALA A 269 -24.81 4.43 -0.43
CA ALA A 269 -24.98 5.69 0.30
C ALA A 269 -24.49 6.89 -0.51
N ALA A 270 -23.28 6.81 -1.10
CA ALA A 270 -22.72 7.89 -1.90
C ALA A 270 -23.45 8.09 -3.24
N GLY A 271 -24.03 7.05 -3.82
CA GLY A 271 -24.71 7.10 -5.12
C GLY A 271 -25.98 7.95 -5.13
N GLY A 272 -26.68 8.04 -4.02
CA GLY A 272 -27.94 8.79 -3.93
C GLY A 272 -27.82 10.25 -4.38
N PRO A 273 -26.92 11.04 -3.81
CA PRO A 273 -26.71 12.45 -4.22
C PRO A 273 -26.16 12.62 -5.64
N LEU A 274 -25.45 11.62 -6.20
CA LEU A 274 -24.85 11.69 -7.54
C LEU A 274 -25.82 11.30 -8.65
N ALA A 275 -26.80 10.44 -8.37
CA ALA A 275 -27.75 9.96 -9.38
C ALA A 275 -28.45 11.09 -10.18
N PRO A 276 -28.87 12.22 -9.57
CA PRO A 276 -29.50 13.31 -10.30
C PRO A 276 -28.57 14.07 -11.26
N THR A 277 -27.24 13.96 -11.11
CA THR A 277 -26.27 14.66 -11.96
C THR A 277 -26.23 14.12 -13.39
N GLY A 278 -26.62 12.87 -13.59
CA GLY A 278 -26.49 12.16 -14.86
C GLY A 278 -25.04 11.87 -15.29
N LEU A 279 -24.05 12.16 -14.44
CA LEU A 279 -22.64 11.92 -14.68
C LEU A 279 -22.22 10.52 -14.24
N GLY A 280 -21.19 9.97 -14.86
CA GLY A 280 -20.55 8.74 -14.39
C GLY A 280 -19.84 8.99 -13.05
N TRP A 281 -19.85 8.00 -12.17
CA TRP A 281 -19.17 8.08 -10.89
C TRP A 281 -18.69 6.71 -10.41
N ARG A 282 -17.67 6.75 -9.55
CA ARG A 282 -17.12 5.56 -8.91
C ARG A 282 -16.79 5.83 -7.45
N VAL A 283 -17.04 4.83 -6.59
CA VAL A 283 -16.70 4.85 -5.17
C VAL A 283 -15.91 3.59 -4.87
N ASP A 284 -14.69 3.77 -4.40
CA ASP A 284 -13.77 2.67 -4.08
C ASP A 284 -13.37 2.74 -2.60
N LEU A 285 -13.34 1.58 -1.95
CA LEU A 285 -12.64 1.37 -0.69
C LEU A 285 -11.34 0.64 -1.01
N ILE A 286 -10.20 1.29 -0.78
CA ILE A 286 -8.89 0.80 -1.15
C ILE A 286 -8.12 0.47 0.13
N ASP A 287 -7.84 -0.81 0.37
CA ASP A 287 -6.99 -1.19 1.50
C ASP A 287 -5.60 -0.53 1.37
N HIS A 288 -5.01 -0.14 2.49
CA HIS A 288 -3.70 0.50 2.49
C HIS A 288 -2.61 -0.35 1.81
N THR A 289 -2.75 -1.69 1.81
CA THR A 289 -1.83 -2.59 1.12
C THR A 289 -2.00 -2.58 -0.40
N ASP A 290 -3.16 -2.16 -0.90
CA ASP A 290 -3.45 -2.09 -2.33
C ASP A 290 -3.03 -0.73 -2.94
N LEU A 291 -2.73 0.27 -2.10
CA LEU A 291 -2.18 1.56 -2.53
C LEU A 291 -0.70 1.47 -2.98
N GLU A 292 -0.02 0.38 -2.65
CA GLU A 292 1.40 0.17 -2.93
C GLU A 292 1.70 0.01 -4.43
N THR A 293 0.77 -0.55 -5.19
CA THR A 293 0.99 -0.92 -6.58
C THR A 293 0.76 0.25 -7.54
N ASP A 294 1.66 0.40 -8.53
CA ASP A 294 1.58 1.38 -9.62
C ASP A 294 1.40 2.85 -9.16
N GLY A 295 2.02 3.21 -8.01
CA GLY A 295 1.87 4.55 -7.46
C GLY A 295 0.44 4.89 -7.05
N GLY A 296 -0.35 3.90 -6.65
CA GLY A 296 -1.71 4.07 -6.20
C GLY A 296 -2.77 4.17 -7.30
N TYR A 297 -2.38 4.07 -8.56
CA TYR A 297 -3.32 4.17 -9.68
C TYR A 297 -3.71 2.80 -10.23
N ARG A 298 -4.25 1.93 -9.39
CA ARG A 298 -5.07 0.83 -9.88
C ARG A 298 -6.53 1.11 -9.55
N PRO A 299 -7.47 0.73 -10.45
CA PRO A 299 -8.81 0.53 -9.99
C PRO A 299 -8.71 -0.58 -8.94
N ALA A 300 -8.71 -0.16 -7.69
CA ALA A 300 -8.59 -1.08 -6.59
C ALA A 300 -9.71 -2.09 -6.69
N ALA A 301 -9.36 -3.35 -6.52
CA ALA A 301 -10.37 -4.32 -6.14
C ALA A 301 -11.04 -3.76 -4.88
N ASP A 302 -12.31 -3.47 -4.98
CA ASP A 302 -13.16 -3.11 -3.85
C ASP A 302 -12.86 -4.09 -2.71
N ILE A 303 -12.72 -3.59 -1.48
CA ILE A 303 -12.63 -4.47 -0.32
C ILE A 303 -13.88 -5.34 -0.35
N GLY A 304 -13.72 -6.58 -0.81
CA GLY A 304 -14.86 -7.51 -1.03
C GLY A 304 -15.45 -8.01 0.29
N GLU A 305 -14.72 -7.83 1.39
CA GLU A 305 -15.11 -8.25 2.73
C GLU A 305 -15.62 -7.06 3.55
N PRO A 306 -16.48 -7.29 4.55
CA PRO A 306 -16.88 -6.24 5.49
C PRO A 306 -15.66 -5.65 6.21
N LEU A 307 -15.66 -4.33 6.43
CA LEU A 307 -14.63 -3.65 7.19
C LEU A 307 -14.53 -4.21 8.61
N ALA A 308 -13.33 -4.59 9.03
CA ALA A 308 -13.05 -5.04 10.38
C ALA A 308 -12.53 -3.89 11.25
N ASP A 309 -12.61 -4.03 12.57
CA ASP A 309 -11.92 -3.12 13.49
C ASP A 309 -10.40 -3.16 13.21
N ALA A 310 -9.74 -2.04 13.37
CA ALA A 310 -8.36 -1.76 13.03
C ALA A 310 -8.03 -1.75 11.52
N SER A 311 -9.00 -1.97 10.61
CA SER A 311 -8.79 -1.78 9.18
C SER A 311 -8.39 -0.34 8.86
N VAL A 312 -7.38 -0.17 7.98
CA VAL A 312 -6.99 1.14 7.44
C VAL A 312 -7.14 1.09 5.92
N PHE A 313 -7.88 2.04 5.38
CA PHE A 313 -8.23 2.08 3.96
C PHE A 313 -8.47 3.52 3.48
N ALA A 314 -8.37 3.76 2.18
CA ALA A 314 -8.81 4.98 1.55
C ALA A 314 -10.26 4.84 1.05
N LEU A 315 -11.11 5.82 1.34
CA LEU A 315 -12.35 6.05 0.61
C LEU A 315 -12.03 7.03 -0.52
N ARG A 316 -12.23 6.61 -1.77
CA ARG A 316 -12.02 7.40 -2.97
C ARG A 316 -13.32 7.49 -3.75
N LEU A 317 -13.77 8.71 -4.00
CA LEU A 317 -14.94 9.01 -4.82
C LEU A 317 -14.50 9.82 -6.03
N GLU A 318 -14.82 9.33 -7.22
CA GLU A 318 -14.52 9.95 -8.51
C GLU A 318 -15.82 10.24 -9.26
N LEU A 319 -15.89 11.43 -9.84
CA LEU A 319 -16.98 11.89 -10.68
C LEU A 319 -16.43 12.25 -12.07
N ASP A 320 -16.99 11.63 -13.11
CA ASP A 320 -16.63 11.94 -14.49
C ASP A 320 -17.23 13.27 -14.90
N LEU A 321 -16.41 14.21 -15.35
CA LEU A 321 -16.83 15.54 -15.77
C LEU A 321 -17.13 15.59 -17.28
N PRO A 322 -17.96 16.57 -17.74
CA PRO A 322 -18.39 16.64 -19.15
C PRO A 322 -17.26 16.80 -20.16
N ASP A 323 -16.10 17.30 -19.74
CA ASP A 323 -14.90 17.46 -20.58
C ASP A 323 -14.00 16.21 -20.62
N GLY A 324 -14.42 15.12 -20.01
CA GLY A 324 -13.66 13.87 -19.92
C GLY A 324 -12.59 13.86 -18.84
N SER A 325 -12.49 14.89 -18.01
CA SER A 325 -11.68 14.89 -16.80
C SER A 325 -12.45 14.31 -15.62
N SER A 326 -11.79 14.20 -14.45
CA SER A 326 -12.40 13.68 -13.22
C SER A 326 -12.22 14.65 -12.05
N ALA A 327 -13.27 14.76 -11.22
CA ALA A 327 -13.19 15.34 -9.89
C ALA A 327 -13.07 14.20 -8.85
N VAL A 328 -12.04 14.25 -7.99
CA VAL A 328 -11.76 13.19 -7.03
C VAL A 328 -11.69 13.73 -5.60
N LEU A 329 -12.43 13.10 -4.70
CA LEU A 329 -12.29 13.27 -3.25
C LEU A 329 -11.81 11.96 -2.64
N ALA A 330 -10.79 12.02 -1.79
CA ALA A 330 -10.30 10.86 -1.06
C ALA A 330 -9.73 11.25 0.30
N ASP A 331 -9.86 10.35 1.25
CA ASP A 331 -9.18 10.40 2.54
C ASP A 331 -8.89 8.96 3.01
N THR A 332 -7.85 8.82 3.84
CA THR A 332 -7.55 7.56 4.53
C THR A 332 -8.26 7.52 5.88
N PHE A 333 -8.87 6.39 6.18
CA PHE A 333 -9.65 6.13 7.40
C PHE A 333 -9.11 4.92 8.16
N GLU A 334 -9.31 4.93 9.46
CA GLU A 334 -9.11 3.79 10.37
C GLU A 334 -10.45 3.46 11.02
N VAL A 335 -10.82 2.18 11.09
CA VAL A 335 -11.96 1.73 11.88
C VAL A 335 -11.51 1.52 13.32
N ASP A 336 -12.13 2.21 14.26
CA ASP A 336 -11.82 2.13 15.70
C ASP A 336 -13.13 2.10 16.51
N GLY A 337 -13.34 1.02 17.26
CA GLY A 337 -14.52 0.86 18.10
C GLY A 337 -15.84 0.91 17.34
N GLY A 338 -15.88 0.37 16.13
CA GLY A 338 -17.09 0.32 15.28
C GLY A 338 -17.33 1.56 14.41
N THR A 339 -16.54 2.63 14.57
CA THR A 339 -16.64 3.88 13.80
C THR A 339 -15.40 4.10 12.93
N ALA A 340 -15.55 4.85 11.83
CA ALA A 340 -14.40 5.21 11.00
C ALA A 340 -13.90 6.61 11.37
N ARG A 341 -12.60 6.72 11.63
CA ARG A 341 -11.91 7.97 11.89
C ARG A 341 -11.08 8.38 10.68
N CYS A 342 -11.25 9.59 10.18
CA CYS A 342 -10.40 10.14 9.13
C CYS A 342 -9.00 10.43 9.69
N LEU A 343 -7.95 9.95 8.99
CA LEU A 343 -6.56 10.12 9.39
C LEU A 343 -5.85 11.24 8.62
N THR A 344 -6.32 11.60 7.42
CA THR A 344 -5.69 12.58 6.53
C THR A 344 -6.17 14.01 6.72
N ARG A 345 -7.18 14.23 7.60
CA ARG A 345 -7.64 15.58 7.97
C ARG A 345 -7.04 15.99 9.30
N ASN A 346 -6.35 17.13 9.31
CA ASN A 346 -6.00 17.79 10.56
C ASN A 346 -7.27 18.40 11.16
N GLY A 347 -7.41 18.39 12.49
CA GLY A 347 -8.62 18.84 13.19
C GLY A 347 -9.06 20.30 12.97
N HIS A 348 -8.45 21.03 12.02
CA HIS A 348 -8.86 22.33 11.54
C HIS A 348 -9.70 22.27 10.25
N ASP A 349 -9.73 21.13 9.53
CA ASP A 349 -10.48 20.96 8.27
C ASP A 349 -11.86 20.33 8.50
N ALA A 350 -12.48 20.62 9.64
CA ALA A 350 -13.75 20.05 10.05
C ALA A 350 -14.95 20.69 9.35
N ASN A 351 -14.83 21.14 8.10
CA ASN A 351 -15.98 21.36 7.20
C ASN A 351 -15.52 21.60 5.76
N PRO A 352 -16.02 20.88 4.75
CA PRO A 352 -16.12 21.43 3.43
C PRO A 352 -17.34 22.38 3.46
N GLU A 353 -17.09 23.70 3.50
CA GLU A 353 -18.11 24.70 3.13
C GLU A 353 -18.48 24.56 1.66
#